data_1c9b7642e23bd8436f1809effea83d2b
#
_entry.id   1c9b7642e23bd8436f1809effea83d2b
#
_cell.length_a   1.000
_cell.length_b   1.000
_cell.length_c   1.000
_cell.angle_alpha   90.00
_cell.angle_beta   90.00
_cell.angle_gamma   90.00
#
_symmetry.space_group_name_H-M   'P 1'
#
loop_
_entity.id
_entity.type
_entity.pdbx_description
1 polymer ?
#
loop_
_entity_poly.entity_id
_entity_poly.type
_entity_poly.pdbx_seq_one_letter_code
_entity_poly.pdbx_strand_id
1 'polypeptide(L)'
;MSLHVKEARNHVAMDIGRFFFENGISFNCIESLSFVSMCRSIGLYGKGLKVSSKHKLSTWILKEEVKTTDVIVDDIKRSWIQTGVSILSDGWKDMRGRSLINFLVNNPHSTVFLRSIDASDAVKDANLLFQLLDGIVEEIGEELVVQVVTDNASNYKAAGKLLMEKRKSLYWTPCVAHCIDLMFEKLGELPQHKNALMKARKVSNFIYNHGLVLAMMRKHTDRELIRPATTRFATTFLALESMMELRQPLQAMFTSADWERTTWAKKNDGKEIKKIILSDQRFWRAV
;
A
#
# COMPACT_ATOMS: atom_id res chain seq x y z
N MET A 1 -17.83 -9.41 41.24
CA MET A 1 -17.12 -10.36 40.38
C MET A 1 -16.11 -11.10 41.24
N SER A 2 -16.22 -12.44 41.43
CA SER A 2 -15.39 -13.18 42.38
C SER A 2 -13.91 -13.13 41.93
N LEU A 3 -12.97 -13.21 42.88
CA LEU A 3 -11.52 -13.26 42.62
C LEU A 3 -11.14 -14.34 41.60
N HIS A 4 -11.74 -15.52 41.70
CA HIS A 4 -11.52 -16.62 40.73
C HIS A 4 -11.91 -16.31 39.30
N VAL A 5 -12.99 -15.52 39.08
CA VAL A 5 -13.39 -15.11 37.72
C VAL A 5 -12.38 -14.12 37.10
N LYS A 6 -11.80 -13.23 37.94
CA LYS A 6 -10.78 -12.28 37.52
C LYS A 6 -9.47 -12.98 37.17
N GLU A 7 -9.07 -13.97 37.98
CA GLU A 7 -7.86 -14.76 37.71
C GLU A 7 -7.99 -15.61 36.44
N ALA A 8 -9.11 -16.28 36.23
CA ALA A 8 -9.40 -17.06 35.03
C ALA A 8 -9.37 -16.16 33.76
N ARG A 9 -9.98 -14.96 33.85
CA ARG A 9 -9.94 -13.98 32.77
C ARG A 9 -8.50 -13.52 32.44
N ASN A 10 -7.70 -13.24 33.46
CA ASN A 10 -6.30 -12.84 33.27
C ASN A 10 -5.50 -13.96 32.63
N HIS A 11 -5.72 -15.21 33.01
CA HIS A 11 -5.04 -16.36 32.40
C HIS A 11 -5.34 -16.44 30.88
N VAL A 12 -6.61 -16.36 30.49
CA VAL A 12 -7.01 -16.35 29.07
C VAL A 12 -6.38 -15.16 28.34
N ALA A 13 -6.37 -13.97 28.94
CA ALA A 13 -5.75 -12.81 28.34
C ALA A 13 -4.22 -12.99 28.11
N MET A 14 -3.54 -13.63 29.07
CA MET A 14 -2.13 -13.96 28.93
C MET A 14 -1.87 -14.97 27.81
N ASP A 15 -2.71 -15.99 27.65
CA ASP A 15 -2.58 -16.96 26.56
C ASP A 15 -2.81 -16.33 25.19
N ILE A 16 -3.81 -15.45 25.05
CA ILE A 16 -4.02 -14.63 23.85
C ILE A 16 -2.78 -13.79 23.58
N GLY A 17 -2.27 -13.06 24.58
CA GLY A 17 -1.10 -12.22 24.44
C GLY A 17 0.13 -13.01 23.96
N ARG A 18 0.36 -14.19 24.58
CA ARG A 18 1.45 -15.09 24.19
C ARG A 18 1.35 -15.53 22.73
N PHE A 19 0.15 -15.92 22.28
CA PHE A 19 -0.09 -16.28 20.88
C PHE A 19 0.29 -15.15 19.92
N PHE A 20 -0.10 -13.92 20.24
CA PHE A 20 0.25 -12.74 19.44
C PHE A 20 1.76 -12.50 19.38
N PHE A 21 2.44 -12.58 20.53
CA PHE A 21 3.87 -12.29 20.64
C PHE A 21 4.73 -13.37 19.96
N GLU A 22 4.43 -14.63 20.18
CA GLU A 22 5.19 -15.75 19.61
C GLU A 22 5.08 -15.83 18.07
N ASN A 23 3.95 -15.38 17.52
CA ASN A 23 3.68 -15.44 16.08
C ASN A 23 3.86 -14.09 15.37
N GLY A 24 4.26 -13.03 16.07
CA GLY A 24 4.45 -11.71 15.48
C GLY A 24 3.18 -11.12 14.86
N ILE A 25 2.02 -11.40 15.45
CA ILE A 25 0.73 -10.92 14.95
C ILE A 25 0.55 -9.45 15.34
N SER A 26 0.11 -8.61 14.38
CA SER A 26 -0.20 -7.20 14.65
C SER A 26 -1.25 -7.06 15.76
N PHE A 27 -1.03 -6.13 16.68
CA PHE A 27 -1.96 -5.88 17.80
C PHE A 27 -3.35 -5.46 17.32
N ASN A 28 -3.46 -4.81 16.17
CA ASN A 28 -4.75 -4.43 15.60
C ASN A 28 -5.65 -5.64 15.27
N CYS A 29 -5.07 -6.84 15.12
CA CYS A 29 -5.86 -8.04 14.85
C CYS A 29 -6.81 -8.39 16.02
N ILE A 30 -6.51 -7.97 17.26
CA ILE A 30 -7.36 -8.23 18.43
C ILE A 30 -8.71 -7.48 18.34
N GLU A 31 -8.76 -6.38 17.59
CA GLU A 31 -9.98 -5.57 17.42
C GLU A 31 -10.86 -6.07 16.26
N SER A 32 -10.37 -7.02 15.46
CA SER A 32 -11.13 -7.55 14.33
C SER A 32 -12.36 -8.33 14.77
N LEU A 33 -13.47 -8.16 14.05
CA LEU A 33 -14.71 -8.88 14.31
C LEU A 33 -14.51 -10.40 14.24
N SER A 34 -13.64 -10.88 13.35
CA SER A 34 -13.32 -12.30 13.20
C SER A 34 -12.58 -12.85 14.43
N PHE A 35 -11.66 -12.09 15.04
CA PHE A 35 -11.00 -12.48 16.26
C PHE A 35 -12.00 -12.59 17.43
N VAL A 36 -12.85 -11.59 17.61
CA VAL A 36 -13.89 -11.58 18.64
C VAL A 36 -14.84 -12.75 18.44
N SER A 37 -15.27 -13.01 17.19
CA SER A 37 -16.15 -14.15 16.86
C SER A 37 -15.48 -15.48 17.15
N MET A 38 -14.20 -15.64 16.81
CA MET A 38 -13.41 -16.84 17.11
C MET A 38 -13.37 -17.10 18.62
N CYS A 39 -13.01 -16.09 19.43
CA CYS A 39 -12.97 -16.24 20.90
C CYS A 39 -14.33 -16.64 21.48
N ARG A 40 -15.41 -16.05 20.96
CA ARG A 40 -16.77 -16.41 21.37
C ARG A 40 -17.12 -17.87 21.03
N SER A 41 -16.79 -18.30 19.79
CA SER A 41 -17.06 -19.66 19.34
C SER A 41 -16.27 -20.69 20.15
N ILE A 42 -15.00 -20.41 20.47
CA ILE A 42 -14.17 -21.26 21.34
C ILE A 42 -14.79 -21.37 22.74
N GLY A 43 -15.20 -20.22 23.29
CA GLY A 43 -15.85 -20.19 24.60
C GLY A 43 -17.18 -20.97 24.66
N LEU A 44 -18.00 -20.87 23.60
CA LEU A 44 -19.28 -21.62 23.50
C LEU A 44 -19.04 -23.12 23.31
N TYR A 45 -18.05 -23.55 22.56
CA TYR A 45 -17.70 -24.95 22.40
C TYR A 45 -17.22 -25.57 23.71
N GLY A 46 -16.45 -24.81 24.48
CA GLY A 46 -15.97 -25.19 25.80
C GLY A 46 -14.79 -26.17 25.79
N LYS A 47 -14.64 -26.90 26.89
CA LYS A 47 -13.56 -27.85 27.12
C LYS A 47 -13.60 -28.99 26.10
N GLY A 48 -12.45 -29.33 25.54
CA GLY A 48 -12.31 -30.45 24.59
C GLY A 48 -12.27 -30.05 23.12
N LEU A 49 -12.30 -28.75 22.80
CA LEU A 49 -12.03 -28.29 21.43
C LEU A 49 -10.65 -28.76 20.95
N LYS A 50 -10.64 -29.60 19.93
CA LYS A 50 -9.40 -29.96 19.23
C LYS A 50 -9.07 -28.93 18.17
N VAL A 51 -7.93 -28.26 18.31
CA VAL A 51 -7.48 -27.26 17.32
C VAL A 51 -7.33 -27.90 15.94
N SER A 52 -7.77 -27.21 14.91
CA SER A 52 -7.65 -27.67 13.52
C SER A 52 -6.18 -27.80 13.11
N SER A 53 -5.87 -28.83 12.32
CA SER A 53 -4.53 -28.98 11.78
C SER A 53 -4.24 -27.95 10.67
N LYS A 54 -2.94 -27.67 10.44
CA LYS A 54 -2.50 -26.84 9.31
C LYS A 54 -3.07 -27.34 7.98
N HIS A 55 -3.07 -28.67 7.76
CA HIS A 55 -3.63 -29.27 6.56
C HIS A 55 -5.14 -28.97 6.42
N LYS A 56 -5.91 -29.15 7.51
CA LYS A 56 -7.35 -28.85 7.48
C LYS A 56 -7.62 -27.37 7.23
N LEU A 57 -6.79 -26.47 7.80
CA LEU A 57 -6.91 -25.03 7.57
C LEU A 57 -6.66 -24.67 6.11
N SER A 58 -5.59 -25.21 5.49
CA SER A 58 -5.20 -24.90 4.12
C SER A 58 -5.99 -25.62 3.04
N THR A 59 -6.85 -26.56 3.40
CA THR A 59 -7.64 -27.36 2.44
C THR A 59 -9.14 -27.14 2.66
N TRP A 60 -9.73 -27.88 3.60
CA TRP A 60 -11.18 -27.89 3.79
C TRP A 60 -11.72 -26.52 4.25
N ILE A 61 -11.11 -25.91 5.29
CA ILE A 61 -11.59 -24.62 5.82
C ILE A 61 -11.48 -23.54 4.74
N LEU A 62 -10.32 -23.47 4.06
CA LEU A 62 -10.12 -22.52 2.97
C LEU A 62 -11.17 -22.70 1.85
N LYS A 63 -11.46 -23.95 1.48
CA LYS A 63 -12.47 -24.25 0.45
C LYS A 63 -13.89 -23.80 0.87
N GLU A 64 -14.26 -23.96 2.14
CA GLU A 64 -15.56 -23.51 2.61
C GLU A 64 -15.63 -21.98 2.69
N GLU A 65 -14.56 -21.29 3.10
CA GLU A 65 -14.49 -19.83 3.08
C GLU A 65 -14.57 -19.25 1.66
N VAL A 66 -13.93 -19.92 0.67
CA VAL A 66 -14.08 -19.53 -0.74
C VAL A 66 -15.54 -19.61 -1.16
N LYS A 67 -16.26 -20.70 -0.86
CA LYS A 67 -17.70 -20.79 -1.17
C LYS A 67 -18.53 -19.70 -0.53
N THR A 68 -18.23 -19.36 0.74
CA THR A 68 -18.90 -18.26 1.43
C THR A 68 -18.66 -16.93 0.72
N THR A 69 -17.42 -16.70 0.28
CA THR A 69 -17.04 -15.53 -0.49
C THR A 69 -17.75 -15.48 -1.84
N ASP A 70 -17.85 -16.63 -2.54
CA ASP A 70 -18.53 -16.73 -3.83
C ASP A 70 -20.02 -16.33 -3.73
N VAL A 71 -20.71 -16.72 -2.64
CA VAL A 71 -22.09 -16.30 -2.39
C VAL A 71 -22.20 -14.78 -2.25
N ILE A 72 -21.29 -14.17 -1.50
CA ILE A 72 -21.26 -12.70 -1.32
C ILE A 72 -20.98 -12.02 -2.68
N VAL A 73 -20.04 -12.55 -3.45
CA VAL A 73 -19.71 -12.03 -4.78
C VAL A 73 -20.91 -12.13 -5.73
N ASP A 74 -21.64 -13.25 -5.70
CA ASP A 74 -22.81 -13.43 -6.55
C ASP A 74 -23.96 -12.48 -6.16
N ASP A 75 -24.13 -12.18 -4.88
CA ASP A 75 -25.09 -11.15 -4.45
C ASP A 75 -24.69 -9.75 -4.95
N ILE A 76 -23.41 -9.42 -4.92
CA ILE A 76 -22.88 -8.17 -5.48
C ILE A 76 -23.11 -8.12 -6.99
N LYS A 77 -22.85 -9.19 -7.73
CA LYS A 77 -23.06 -9.30 -9.19
C LYS A 77 -24.51 -9.00 -9.61
N ARG A 78 -25.49 -9.33 -8.78
CA ARG A 78 -26.91 -9.00 -9.06
C ARG A 78 -27.15 -7.49 -9.20
N SER A 79 -26.36 -6.67 -8.50
CA SER A 79 -26.46 -5.21 -8.61
C SER A 79 -25.89 -4.65 -9.91
N TRP A 80 -25.03 -5.42 -10.60
CA TRP A 80 -24.37 -4.97 -11.83
C TRP A 80 -25.37 -4.68 -12.97
N ILE A 81 -26.46 -5.44 -13.04
CA ILE A 81 -27.52 -5.25 -14.04
C ILE A 81 -28.15 -3.85 -13.93
N GLN A 82 -28.22 -3.29 -12.73
CA GLN A 82 -28.85 -1.98 -12.49
C GLN A 82 -27.89 -0.82 -12.66
N THR A 83 -26.63 -1.02 -12.33
CA THR A 83 -25.64 0.07 -12.24
C THR A 83 -24.65 0.09 -13.40
N GLY A 84 -24.52 -1.00 -14.14
CA GLY A 84 -23.35 -1.24 -14.96
C GLY A 84 -22.10 -1.41 -14.09
N VAL A 85 -20.95 -1.67 -14.72
CA VAL A 85 -19.67 -1.87 -14.05
C VAL A 85 -18.51 -1.23 -14.78
N SER A 86 -17.44 -0.92 -14.03
CA SER A 86 -16.13 -0.58 -14.56
C SER A 86 -15.16 -1.71 -14.28
N ILE A 87 -14.42 -2.15 -15.29
CA ILE A 87 -13.28 -3.06 -15.13
C ILE A 87 -12.06 -2.24 -14.80
N LEU A 88 -11.34 -2.63 -13.74
CA LEU A 88 -10.07 -2.02 -13.35
C LEU A 88 -8.96 -3.04 -13.59
N SER A 89 -7.87 -2.62 -14.25
CA SER A 89 -6.70 -3.47 -14.44
C SER A 89 -5.43 -2.73 -14.08
N ASP A 90 -4.57 -3.40 -13.30
CA ASP A 90 -3.28 -2.88 -12.86
C ASP A 90 -2.21 -3.97 -12.97
N GLY A 91 -1.06 -3.58 -13.52
CA GLY A 91 0.08 -4.46 -13.72
C GLY A 91 1.22 -4.15 -12.76
N TRP A 92 1.69 -5.13 -12.01
CA TRP A 92 2.77 -4.98 -11.05
C TRP A 92 3.76 -6.15 -11.08
N LYS A 93 4.92 -5.96 -10.44
CA LYS A 93 5.91 -7.02 -10.24
C LYS A 93 5.99 -7.37 -8.77
N ASP A 94 5.90 -8.66 -8.46
CA ASP A 94 6.08 -9.14 -7.10
C ASP A 94 7.57 -9.19 -6.70
N MET A 95 7.84 -9.48 -5.42
CA MET A 95 9.21 -9.61 -4.90
C MET A 95 10.02 -10.75 -5.53
N ARG A 96 9.36 -11.71 -6.19
CA ARG A 96 10.00 -12.80 -6.93
C ARG A 96 10.23 -12.46 -8.40
N GLY A 97 9.92 -11.25 -8.83
CA GLY A 97 10.06 -10.77 -10.20
C GLY A 97 8.95 -11.20 -11.14
N ARG A 98 7.88 -11.85 -10.65
CA ARG A 98 6.72 -12.21 -11.48
C ARG A 98 5.96 -10.98 -11.89
N SER A 99 5.53 -10.97 -13.14
CA SER A 99 4.78 -9.87 -13.75
C SER A 99 3.29 -10.23 -13.71
N LEU A 100 2.57 -9.65 -12.77
CA LEU A 100 1.17 -9.94 -12.51
C LEU A 100 0.27 -8.83 -13.08
N ILE A 101 -0.89 -9.21 -13.59
CA ILE A 101 -1.95 -8.30 -14.04
C ILE A 101 -3.19 -8.63 -13.24
N ASN A 102 -3.65 -7.70 -12.43
CA ASN A 102 -4.88 -7.83 -11.64
C ASN A 102 -6.08 -7.32 -12.42
N PHE A 103 -7.22 -7.98 -12.23
CA PHE A 103 -8.50 -7.55 -12.75
C PHE A 103 -9.52 -7.46 -11.62
N LEU A 104 -10.16 -6.30 -11.51
CA LEU A 104 -11.21 -6.03 -10.55
C LEU A 104 -12.43 -5.50 -11.29
N VAL A 105 -13.61 -5.69 -10.73
CA VAL A 105 -14.86 -5.09 -11.20
C VAL A 105 -15.40 -4.18 -10.12
N ASN A 106 -15.70 -2.96 -10.50
CA ASN A 106 -16.22 -1.94 -9.60
C ASN A 106 -17.61 -1.47 -10.05
N ASN A 107 -18.49 -1.30 -9.09
CA ASN A 107 -19.72 -0.56 -9.25
C ASN A 107 -19.90 0.43 -8.08
N PRO A 108 -20.93 1.29 -8.04
CA PRO A 108 -21.12 2.25 -6.96
C PRO A 108 -21.23 1.64 -5.55
N HIS A 109 -21.51 0.35 -5.43
CA HIS A 109 -21.72 -0.31 -4.15
C HIS A 109 -20.47 -1.03 -3.64
N SER A 110 -19.62 -1.55 -4.56
CA SER A 110 -18.48 -2.40 -4.15
C SER A 110 -17.45 -2.59 -5.26
N THR A 111 -16.30 -3.12 -4.86
CA THR A 111 -15.25 -3.59 -5.77
C THR A 111 -15.01 -5.08 -5.53
N VAL A 112 -15.07 -5.87 -6.58
CA VAL A 112 -14.82 -7.32 -6.56
C VAL A 112 -13.49 -7.59 -7.26
N PHE A 113 -12.57 -8.29 -6.58
CA PHE A 113 -11.39 -8.84 -7.22
C PHE A 113 -11.78 -10.09 -8.01
N LEU A 114 -11.50 -10.10 -9.32
CA LEU A 114 -11.78 -11.26 -10.17
C LEU A 114 -10.63 -12.25 -10.13
N ARG A 115 -9.48 -11.81 -10.64
CA ARG A 115 -8.29 -12.66 -10.74
C ARG A 115 -7.01 -11.86 -10.93
N SER A 116 -5.90 -12.55 -10.72
CA SER A 116 -4.56 -12.12 -11.13
C SER A 116 -4.03 -13.07 -12.18
N ILE A 117 -3.50 -12.53 -13.26
CA ILE A 117 -2.89 -13.31 -14.35
C ILE A 117 -1.38 -13.13 -14.27
N ASP A 118 -0.64 -14.25 -14.24
CA ASP A 118 0.81 -14.24 -14.36
C ASP A 118 1.18 -14.09 -15.84
N ALA A 119 1.73 -12.96 -16.20
CA ALA A 119 2.18 -12.63 -17.55
C ALA A 119 3.71 -12.55 -17.62
N SER A 120 4.42 -13.34 -16.78
CA SER A 120 5.88 -13.35 -16.73
C SER A 120 6.50 -13.92 -18.01
N ASP A 121 5.83 -14.86 -18.65
CA ASP A 121 6.30 -15.57 -19.85
C ASP A 121 5.93 -14.86 -21.15
N ALA A 122 5.27 -13.70 -21.07
CA ALA A 122 4.78 -12.98 -22.24
C ALA A 122 5.29 -11.55 -22.32
N VAL A 123 5.46 -11.04 -23.55
CA VAL A 123 5.68 -9.63 -23.78
C VAL A 123 4.36 -8.90 -23.59
N LYS A 124 4.30 -7.99 -22.64
CA LYS A 124 3.11 -7.17 -22.37
C LYS A 124 2.92 -6.09 -23.44
N ASP A 125 2.67 -6.51 -24.67
CA ASP A 125 2.34 -5.61 -25.77
C ASP A 125 0.84 -5.23 -25.76
N ALA A 126 0.46 -4.36 -26.69
CA ALA A 126 -0.91 -3.88 -26.80
C ALA A 126 -1.91 -5.01 -27.16
N ASN A 127 -1.47 -6.00 -27.96
CA ASN A 127 -2.35 -7.09 -28.40
C ASN A 127 -2.67 -8.05 -27.27
N LEU A 128 -1.64 -8.46 -26.50
CA LEU A 128 -1.86 -9.29 -25.31
C LEU A 128 -2.81 -8.61 -24.31
N LEU A 129 -2.54 -7.34 -24.00
CA LEU A 129 -3.37 -6.58 -23.06
C LEU A 129 -4.81 -6.42 -23.60
N PHE A 130 -4.98 -6.17 -24.90
CA PHE A 130 -6.29 -6.12 -25.53
C PHE A 130 -7.02 -7.47 -25.39
N GLN A 131 -6.36 -8.59 -25.70
CA GLN A 131 -6.98 -9.92 -25.58
C GLN A 131 -7.41 -10.25 -24.15
N LEU A 132 -6.57 -9.91 -23.17
CA LEU A 132 -6.90 -10.11 -21.75
C LEU A 132 -8.08 -9.25 -21.31
N LEU A 133 -8.09 -7.96 -21.65
CA LEU A 133 -9.18 -7.04 -21.31
C LEU A 133 -10.49 -7.45 -22.00
N ASP A 134 -10.41 -7.79 -23.28
CA ASP A 134 -11.55 -8.24 -24.09
C ASP A 134 -12.17 -9.52 -23.53
N GLY A 135 -11.35 -10.49 -23.13
CA GLY A 135 -11.82 -11.73 -22.48
C GLY A 135 -12.51 -11.47 -21.14
N ILE A 136 -12.05 -10.49 -20.35
CA ILE A 136 -12.75 -10.10 -19.11
C ILE A 136 -14.09 -9.42 -19.43
N VAL A 137 -14.16 -8.59 -20.47
CA VAL A 137 -15.44 -7.98 -20.91
C VAL A 137 -16.42 -9.05 -21.34
N GLU A 138 -16.00 -10.06 -22.09
CA GLU A 138 -16.85 -11.19 -22.50
C GLU A 138 -17.35 -12.02 -21.30
N GLU A 139 -16.50 -12.27 -20.32
CA GLU A 139 -16.86 -13.01 -19.10
C GLU A 139 -17.91 -12.29 -18.25
N ILE A 140 -17.82 -10.96 -18.15
CA ILE A 140 -18.76 -10.14 -17.37
C ILE A 140 -20.08 -9.94 -18.12
N GLY A 141 -20.03 -9.85 -19.43
CA GLY A 141 -21.11 -9.44 -20.32
C GLY A 141 -20.91 -8.00 -20.81
N GLU A 142 -20.78 -7.83 -22.12
CA GLU A 142 -20.49 -6.52 -22.74
C GLU A 142 -21.54 -5.46 -22.38
N GLU A 143 -22.80 -5.88 -22.24
CA GLU A 143 -23.93 -5.01 -21.90
C GLU A 143 -23.86 -4.40 -20.51
N LEU A 144 -23.08 -5.03 -19.61
CA LEU A 144 -22.88 -4.57 -18.24
C LEU A 144 -21.66 -3.64 -18.10
N VAL A 145 -20.68 -3.77 -19.03
CA VAL A 145 -19.42 -3.04 -18.94
C VAL A 145 -19.52 -1.67 -19.56
N VAL A 146 -19.47 -0.62 -18.74
CA VAL A 146 -19.50 0.76 -19.18
C VAL A 146 -18.09 1.29 -19.46
N GLN A 147 -17.12 0.87 -18.65
CA GLN A 147 -15.78 1.46 -18.66
C GLN A 147 -14.70 0.41 -18.35
N VAL A 148 -13.54 0.61 -18.96
CA VAL A 148 -12.28 -0.07 -18.57
C VAL A 148 -11.26 0.97 -18.16
N VAL A 149 -10.69 0.83 -16.96
CA VAL A 149 -9.69 1.72 -16.38
C VAL A 149 -8.38 0.96 -16.23
N THR A 150 -7.30 1.51 -16.77
CA THR A 150 -5.95 0.94 -16.62
C THR A 150 -4.95 2.04 -16.28
N ASP A 151 -3.69 1.67 -16.08
CA ASP A 151 -2.63 2.68 -16.04
C ASP A 151 -2.50 3.43 -17.39
N ASN A 152 -1.69 4.51 -17.40
CA ASN A 152 -1.51 5.38 -18.56
C ASN A 152 -0.30 4.98 -19.44
N ALA A 153 0.21 3.76 -19.33
CA ALA A 153 1.33 3.30 -20.14
C ALA A 153 0.95 3.15 -21.62
N SER A 154 1.93 3.29 -22.52
CA SER A 154 1.70 3.33 -23.97
C SER A 154 1.02 2.06 -24.52
N ASN A 155 1.38 0.89 -23.98
CA ASN A 155 0.79 -0.40 -24.35
C ASN A 155 -0.68 -0.51 -23.90
N TYR A 156 -1.03 -0.02 -22.70
CA TYR A 156 -2.42 0.04 -22.24
C TYR A 156 -3.27 1.04 -23.02
N LYS A 157 -2.70 2.21 -23.38
CA LYS A 157 -3.37 3.15 -24.29
C LYS A 157 -3.71 2.53 -25.63
N ALA A 158 -2.76 1.81 -26.22
CA ALA A 158 -2.98 1.15 -27.49
C ALA A 158 -4.01 0.00 -27.37
N ALA A 159 -3.94 -0.79 -26.31
CA ALA A 159 -4.93 -1.84 -26.01
C ALA A 159 -6.34 -1.26 -25.79
N GLY A 160 -6.44 -0.16 -25.04
CA GLY A 160 -7.71 0.54 -24.82
C GLY A 160 -8.33 1.09 -26.09
N LYS A 161 -7.51 1.58 -27.03
CA LYS A 161 -7.97 2.01 -28.34
C LYS A 161 -8.55 0.84 -29.14
N LEU A 162 -7.84 -0.29 -29.21
CA LEU A 162 -8.32 -1.52 -29.87
C LEU A 162 -9.64 -2.01 -29.25
N LEU A 163 -9.75 -1.94 -27.93
CA LEU A 163 -10.96 -2.34 -27.23
C LEU A 163 -12.17 -1.46 -27.59
N MET A 164 -12.00 -0.13 -27.63
CA MET A 164 -13.06 0.81 -28.06
C MET A 164 -13.37 0.70 -29.56
N GLU A 165 -12.42 0.30 -30.39
CA GLU A 165 -12.66 0.00 -31.81
C GLU A 165 -13.55 -1.23 -31.99
N LYS A 166 -13.34 -2.28 -31.19
CA LYS A 166 -14.14 -3.51 -31.20
C LYS A 166 -15.51 -3.32 -30.53
N ARG A 167 -15.55 -2.64 -29.37
CA ARG A 167 -16.73 -2.51 -28.50
C ARG A 167 -17.16 -1.05 -28.39
N LYS A 168 -18.18 -0.67 -29.16
CA LYS A 168 -18.59 0.74 -29.36
C LYS A 168 -19.31 1.36 -28.15
N SER A 169 -19.88 0.54 -27.27
CA SER A 169 -20.57 0.96 -26.04
C SER A 169 -19.63 1.17 -24.84
N LEU A 170 -18.37 0.79 -24.96
CA LEU A 170 -17.41 0.76 -23.88
C LEU A 170 -16.42 1.93 -24.01
N TYR A 171 -16.07 2.56 -22.88
CA TYR A 171 -15.04 3.59 -22.80
C TYR A 171 -13.80 3.07 -22.07
N TRP A 172 -12.62 3.27 -22.68
CA TRP A 172 -11.35 3.12 -21.98
C TRP A 172 -10.91 4.47 -21.43
N THR A 173 -10.48 4.51 -20.17
CA THR A 173 -9.90 5.69 -19.54
C THR A 173 -8.64 5.34 -18.75
N PRO A 174 -7.65 6.24 -18.70
CA PRO A 174 -6.51 6.06 -17.82
C PRO A 174 -6.90 6.25 -16.35
N CYS A 175 -6.25 5.54 -15.46
CA CYS A 175 -6.40 5.70 -14.01
C CYS A 175 -6.05 7.14 -13.58
N VAL A 176 -6.99 7.83 -12.97
CA VAL A 176 -6.80 9.23 -12.52
C VAL A 176 -5.67 9.33 -11.50
N ALA A 177 -5.59 8.40 -10.55
CA ALA A 177 -4.52 8.39 -9.55
C ALA A 177 -3.13 8.27 -10.20
N HIS A 178 -2.99 7.41 -11.21
CA HIS A 178 -1.75 7.29 -11.97
C HIS A 178 -1.45 8.56 -12.80
N CYS A 179 -2.46 9.19 -13.39
CA CYS A 179 -2.29 10.45 -14.11
C CYS A 179 -1.82 11.58 -13.18
N ILE A 180 -2.39 11.68 -11.98
CA ILE A 180 -1.96 12.65 -10.96
C ILE A 180 -0.52 12.38 -10.55
N ASP A 181 -0.14 11.11 -10.34
CA ASP A 181 1.24 10.75 -9.99
C ASP A 181 2.24 11.15 -11.09
N LEU A 182 1.88 10.95 -12.36
CA LEU A 182 2.68 11.43 -13.50
C LEU A 182 2.76 12.97 -13.57
N MET A 183 1.71 13.69 -13.18
CA MET A 183 1.76 15.15 -13.05
C MET A 183 2.75 15.58 -11.97
N PHE A 184 2.74 14.93 -10.80
CA PHE A 184 3.74 15.18 -9.75
C PHE A 184 5.17 14.85 -10.23
N GLU A 185 5.34 13.77 -10.99
CA GLU A 185 6.63 13.45 -11.61
C GLU A 185 7.13 14.63 -12.46
N LYS A 186 6.30 15.15 -13.36
CA LYS A 186 6.65 16.28 -14.21
C LYS A 186 6.92 17.57 -13.43
N LEU A 187 6.15 17.85 -12.39
CA LEU A 187 6.44 18.97 -11.50
C LEU A 187 7.79 18.79 -10.79
N GLY A 188 8.11 17.56 -10.37
CA GLY A 188 9.38 17.23 -9.73
C GLY A 188 10.61 17.37 -10.67
N GLU A 189 10.42 17.30 -11.98
CA GLU A 189 11.47 17.51 -12.98
C GLU A 189 11.87 19.00 -13.15
N LEU A 190 11.01 19.94 -12.75
CA LEU A 190 11.32 21.37 -12.81
C LEU A 190 12.58 21.67 -11.99
N PRO A 191 13.53 22.48 -12.51
CA PRO A 191 14.85 22.66 -11.90
C PRO A 191 14.81 23.04 -10.42
N GLN A 192 13.88 23.90 -10.04
CA GLN A 192 13.70 24.34 -8.65
C GLN A 192 13.28 23.20 -7.72
N HIS A 193 12.30 22.36 -8.13
CA HIS A 193 11.81 21.24 -7.36
C HIS A 193 12.78 20.06 -7.37
N LYS A 194 13.39 19.76 -8.52
CA LYS A 194 14.39 18.70 -8.66
C LYS A 194 15.53 18.83 -7.65
N ASN A 195 16.05 20.05 -7.49
CA ASN A 195 17.13 20.31 -6.54
C ASN A 195 16.66 20.14 -5.09
N ALA A 196 15.46 20.64 -4.74
CA ALA A 196 14.90 20.47 -3.40
C ALA A 196 14.65 18.99 -3.09
N LEU A 197 14.08 18.24 -4.02
CA LEU A 197 13.82 16.80 -3.89
C LEU A 197 15.11 15.99 -3.70
N MET A 198 16.18 16.30 -4.47
CA MET A 198 17.47 15.66 -4.29
C MET A 198 18.06 15.92 -2.90
N LYS A 199 18.01 17.17 -2.43
CA LYS A 199 18.51 17.52 -1.09
C LYS A 199 17.69 16.88 0.01
N ALA A 200 16.37 16.88 -0.10
CA ALA A 200 15.48 16.22 0.86
C ALA A 200 15.77 14.71 0.96
N ARG A 201 15.90 14.02 -0.18
CA ARG A 201 16.31 12.61 -0.21
C ARG A 201 17.68 12.40 0.43
N LYS A 202 18.65 13.28 0.16
CA LYS A 202 19.99 13.20 0.76
C LYS A 202 19.94 13.32 2.27
N VAL A 203 19.17 14.27 2.79
CA VAL A 203 18.96 14.45 4.24
C VAL A 203 18.28 13.23 4.85
N SER A 204 17.16 12.77 4.31
CA SER A 204 16.44 11.62 4.81
C SER A 204 17.31 10.35 4.80
N ASN A 205 17.97 10.06 3.67
CA ASN A 205 18.85 8.91 3.58
C ASN A 205 20.01 8.99 4.59
N PHE A 206 20.60 10.16 4.77
CA PHE A 206 21.65 10.32 5.76
C PHE A 206 21.15 10.02 7.17
N ILE A 207 20.02 10.55 7.56
CA ILE A 207 19.45 10.33 8.90
C ILE A 207 19.14 8.83 9.11
N TYR A 208 18.45 8.19 8.16
CA TYR A 208 17.99 6.81 8.31
C TYR A 208 19.10 5.76 8.13
N ASN A 209 20.16 6.08 7.39
CA ASN A 209 21.30 5.17 7.24
C ASN A 209 22.28 5.22 8.42
N HIS A 210 22.10 6.16 9.36
CA HIS A 210 22.98 6.33 10.51
C HIS A 210 22.19 6.22 11.82
N GLY A 211 22.17 5.06 12.43
CA GLY A 211 21.35 4.75 13.61
C GLY A 211 21.48 5.75 14.75
N LEU A 212 22.71 6.28 15.01
CA LEU A 212 22.93 7.30 16.03
C LEU A 212 22.22 8.62 15.66
N VAL A 213 22.30 9.06 14.39
CA VAL A 213 21.64 10.28 13.90
C VAL A 213 20.11 10.13 13.93
N LEU A 214 19.61 8.95 13.56
CA LEU A 214 18.20 8.61 13.65
C LEU A 214 17.71 8.66 15.12
N ALA A 215 18.47 8.09 16.04
CA ALA A 215 18.14 8.15 17.48
C ALA A 215 18.12 9.60 18.00
N MET A 216 19.03 10.45 17.52
CA MET A 216 19.04 11.87 17.83
C MET A 216 17.82 12.60 17.26
N MET A 217 17.46 12.33 16.00
CA MET A 217 16.25 12.89 15.40
C MET A 217 15.02 12.57 16.25
N ARG A 218 14.85 11.30 16.64
CA ARG A 218 13.74 10.84 17.48
C ARG A 218 13.65 11.50 18.86
N LYS A 219 14.77 12.01 19.37
CA LYS A 219 14.77 12.82 20.62
C LYS A 219 14.28 14.25 20.41
N HIS A 220 14.40 14.78 19.20
CA HIS A 220 14.05 16.16 18.88
C HIS A 220 12.71 16.28 18.16
N THR A 221 12.21 15.18 17.59
CA THR A 221 10.97 15.13 16.83
C THR A 221 9.97 14.21 17.50
N ASP A 222 8.69 14.54 17.44
CA ASP A 222 7.56 13.75 17.94
C ASP A 222 7.11 12.67 16.91
N ARG A 223 7.60 12.76 15.68
CA ARG A 223 7.26 11.87 14.57
C ARG A 223 8.43 11.63 13.62
N GLU A 224 8.30 10.60 12.81
CA GLU A 224 9.28 10.23 11.79
C GLU A 224 9.14 11.11 10.53
N LEU A 225 10.26 11.31 9.81
CA LEU A 225 10.22 11.87 8.47
C LEU A 225 9.56 10.87 7.50
N ILE A 226 8.64 11.36 6.67
CA ILE A 226 8.09 10.56 5.58
C ILE A 226 9.21 10.30 4.56
N ARG A 227 9.42 9.02 4.22
CA ARG A 227 10.39 8.64 3.19
C ARG A 227 9.70 8.49 1.84
N PRO A 228 10.27 9.06 0.76
CA PRO A 228 9.70 8.90 -0.57
C PRO A 228 9.69 7.42 -0.97
N ALA A 229 8.56 6.91 -1.43
CA ALA A 229 8.49 5.61 -2.07
C ALA A 229 9.14 5.66 -3.47
N THR A 230 9.66 4.51 -3.92
CA THR A 230 10.32 4.42 -5.24
C THR A 230 9.34 4.49 -6.40
N THR A 231 8.08 4.15 -6.19
CA THR A 231 7.07 3.94 -7.23
C THR A 231 5.92 4.96 -7.23
N ARG A 232 5.93 5.94 -6.30
CA ARG A 232 4.86 6.93 -6.17
C ARG A 232 5.43 8.32 -5.96
N PHE A 233 5.41 9.17 -6.98
CA PHE A 233 5.93 10.54 -6.92
C PHE A 233 5.19 11.41 -5.89
N ALA A 234 3.90 11.21 -5.69
CA ALA A 234 3.14 11.91 -4.66
C ALA A 234 3.79 11.79 -3.26
N THR A 235 4.37 10.63 -2.93
CA THR A 235 5.07 10.44 -1.63
C THR A 235 6.32 11.29 -1.49
N THR A 236 6.90 11.71 -2.60
CA THR A 236 8.08 12.60 -2.61
C THR A 236 7.70 14.01 -2.13
N PHE A 237 6.52 14.51 -2.52
CA PHE A 237 6.00 15.79 -2.05
C PHE A 237 5.58 15.73 -0.59
N LEU A 238 4.94 14.63 -0.15
CA LEU A 238 4.65 14.38 1.27
C LEU A 238 5.93 14.35 2.12
N ALA A 239 7.04 13.85 1.57
CA ALA A 239 8.33 13.88 2.25
C ALA A 239 8.88 15.31 2.40
N LEU A 240 8.67 16.17 1.40
CA LEU A 240 9.01 17.61 1.53
C LEU A 240 8.16 18.29 2.60
N GLU A 241 6.85 18.08 2.58
CA GLU A 241 5.91 18.60 3.58
C GLU A 241 6.33 18.18 4.99
N SER A 242 6.55 16.87 5.20
CA SER A 242 7.04 16.35 6.48
C SER A 242 8.35 16.99 6.92
N MET A 243 9.26 17.26 5.99
CA MET A 243 10.53 17.92 6.29
C MET A 243 10.34 19.39 6.66
N MET A 244 9.40 20.10 6.02
CA MET A 244 9.06 21.48 6.34
C MET A 244 8.47 21.59 7.76
N GLU A 245 7.55 20.70 8.10
CA GLU A 245 6.92 20.66 9.41
C GLU A 245 7.94 20.38 10.53
N LEU A 246 8.93 19.51 10.24
CA LEU A 246 10.01 19.18 11.17
C LEU A 246 11.24 20.09 11.06
N ARG A 247 11.14 21.21 10.32
CA ARG A 247 12.26 22.13 10.11
C ARG A 247 12.92 22.59 11.40
N GLN A 248 12.15 23.12 12.34
CA GLN A 248 12.68 23.63 13.60
C GLN A 248 13.32 22.55 14.46
N PRO A 249 12.67 21.38 14.72
CA PRO A 249 13.30 20.26 15.39
C PRO A 249 14.59 19.77 14.74
N LEU A 250 14.62 19.67 13.42
CA LEU A 250 15.83 19.27 12.69
C LEU A 250 16.96 20.32 12.86
N GLN A 251 16.64 21.60 12.78
CA GLN A 251 17.63 22.66 13.03
C GLN A 251 18.17 22.60 14.45
N ALA A 252 17.30 22.38 15.46
CA ALA A 252 17.71 22.22 16.85
C ALA A 252 18.63 21.00 17.02
N MET A 253 18.31 19.87 16.40
CA MET A 253 19.15 18.68 16.42
C MET A 253 20.56 18.96 15.88
N PHE A 254 20.68 19.56 14.68
CA PHE A 254 21.97 19.82 14.04
C PHE A 254 22.79 20.95 14.66
N THR A 255 22.22 21.71 15.62
CA THR A 255 22.92 22.71 16.44
C THR A 255 23.20 22.22 17.85
N SER A 256 22.74 21.03 18.23
CA SER A 256 22.89 20.49 19.57
C SER A 256 24.33 20.09 19.90
N ALA A 257 24.67 20.09 21.18
CA ALA A 257 25.96 19.59 21.67
C ALA A 257 26.14 18.08 21.37
N ASP A 258 25.03 17.33 21.35
CA ASP A 258 25.06 15.91 21.00
C ASP A 258 25.49 15.69 19.54
N TRP A 259 25.00 16.52 18.62
CA TRP A 259 25.46 16.48 17.21
C TRP A 259 26.95 16.76 17.10
N GLU A 260 27.45 17.82 17.74
CA GLU A 260 28.86 18.23 17.66
C GLU A 260 29.82 17.15 18.21
N ARG A 261 29.39 16.31 19.15
CA ARG A 261 30.17 15.18 19.68
C ARG A 261 30.23 13.99 18.70
N THR A 262 29.38 13.94 17.68
CA THR A 262 29.37 12.82 16.72
C THR A 262 30.57 12.88 15.78
N THR A 263 31.02 11.72 15.31
CA THR A 263 32.01 11.63 14.24
C THR A 263 31.49 12.21 12.93
N TRP A 264 30.16 12.24 12.74
CA TRP A 264 29.50 12.75 11.55
C TRP A 264 29.59 14.27 11.43
N ALA A 265 29.58 15.00 12.54
CA ALA A 265 29.78 16.47 12.54
C ALA A 265 31.12 16.89 11.90
N LYS A 266 32.13 16.02 11.96
CA LYS A 266 33.48 16.26 11.41
C LYS A 266 33.63 15.79 9.97
N LYS A 267 32.81 14.86 9.49
CA LYS A 267 32.85 14.31 8.13
C LYS A 267 32.19 15.23 7.12
N ASN A 268 32.64 15.19 5.86
CA ASN A 268 32.10 16.02 4.80
C ASN A 268 30.60 15.83 4.58
N ASP A 269 30.12 14.60 4.58
CA ASP A 269 28.70 14.30 4.40
C ASP A 269 27.85 14.94 5.50
N GLY A 270 28.23 14.78 6.77
CA GLY A 270 27.51 15.39 7.88
C GLY A 270 27.53 16.92 7.84
N LYS A 271 28.67 17.53 7.46
CA LYS A 271 28.78 18.99 7.26
C LYS A 271 27.86 19.48 6.14
N GLU A 272 27.76 18.73 5.05
CA GLU A 272 26.88 19.08 3.93
C GLU A 272 25.40 19.01 4.35
N ILE A 273 24.99 17.94 5.06
CA ILE A 273 23.61 17.82 5.57
C ILE A 273 23.30 18.95 6.55
N LYS A 274 24.19 19.24 7.50
CA LYS A 274 24.06 20.36 8.42
C LYS A 274 23.88 21.69 7.65
N LYS A 275 24.65 21.92 6.58
CA LYS A 275 24.55 23.11 5.74
C LYS A 275 23.20 23.21 5.03
N ILE A 276 22.66 22.11 4.51
CA ILE A 276 21.32 22.07 3.89
C ILE A 276 20.25 22.49 4.91
N ILE A 277 20.30 21.91 6.09
CA ILE A 277 19.27 22.14 7.14
C ILE A 277 19.37 23.56 7.73
N LEU A 278 20.58 24.07 7.99
CA LEU A 278 20.74 25.33 8.72
C LEU A 278 20.82 26.56 7.81
N SER A 279 21.44 26.42 6.64
CA SER A 279 21.89 27.60 5.87
C SER A 279 21.31 27.68 4.47
N ASP A 280 20.71 26.64 3.93
CA ASP A 280 20.21 26.64 2.56
C ASP A 280 18.80 27.24 2.46
N GLN A 281 18.74 28.57 2.40
CA GLN A 281 17.45 29.26 2.25
C GLN A 281 16.73 28.93 0.93
N ARG A 282 17.47 28.60 -0.16
CA ARG A 282 16.85 28.21 -1.43
C ARG A 282 16.18 26.86 -1.34
N PHE A 283 16.77 25.95 -0.57
CA PHE A 283 16.13 24.66 -0.26
C PHE A 283 14.79 24.87 0.47
N TRP A 284 14.80 25.63 1.58
CA TRP A 284 13.61 25.85 2.38
C TRP A 284 12.51 26.71 1.72
N ARG A 285 12.84 27.48 0.70
CA ARG A 285 11.84 28.18 -0.13
C ARG A 285 11.20 27.30 -1.19
N ALA A 286 11.87 26.23 -1.57
CA ALA A 286 11.40 25.31 -2.60
C ALA A 286 10.70 24.06 -2.02
N VAL A 287 10.83 23.84 -0.70
CA VAL A 287 10.09 22.87 0.10
C VAL A 287 8.75 23.45 0.53
#